data_266a2a8e6ea4bd594ff7eb86b2bd8b37
#
_entry.id   266a2a8e6ea4bd594ff7eb86b2bd8b37
#
_cell.length_a   1.000
_cell.length_b   1.000
_cell.length_c   1.000
_cell.angle_alpha   90.00
_cell.angle_beta   90.00
_cell.angle_gamma   90.00
#
_symmetry.space_group_name_H-M   'P 1'
#
loop_
_entity.id
_entity.type
_entity.pdbx_description
1 polymer ?
#
loop_
_entity_poly.entity_id
_entity_poly.type
_entity_poly.pdbx_seq_one_letter_code
_entity_poly.pdbx_strand_id
1 'polypeptide(L)'
;DGMTVADDAYYLSLKDQCQIDNLEAMVGAGVCSLKIEGRLKDEAYVKNVVAAYSLRLNKVIASHNAAVEKGKAHAEMYCRGSWGRVELNFTPDLRRSFNRGYTTYFANGRNDDIASFLTPKAIGEYVGKVKEIRHGRQPSFNVAGTAPFVNGDGLCYLNRNKELKGFRVNRAEGNRLFPHVMPDDLTPGTSLYRSQDMAFDKMMAGKTAERLIPVNMHLADCGNAIRLTIQGAEMAADDAVLAAAPLHGESEVMLAERSAAQKPQHDNM
;
A
#
# COMPACT_ATOMS: atom_id res chain seq x y z
N ASP A 1 17.38 12.08 38.06
CA ASP A 1 18.86 12.14 38.25
C ASP A 1 19.50 13.41 37.66
N GLY A 2 18.76 14.26 36.94
CA GLY A 2 19.23 15.56 36.40
C GLY A 2 20.25 15.47 35.27
N MET A 3 20.51 14.27 34.73
CA MET A 3 21.40 14.12 33.58
C MET A 3 20.67 14.45 32.28
N THR A 4 21.21 15.36 31.48
CA THR A 4 20.74 15.61 30.13
C THR A 4 21.00 14.38 29.26
N VAL A 5 19.95 13.76 28.73
CA VAL A 5 20.07 12.58 27.88
C VAL A 5 20.44 12.97 26.44
N ALA A 6 19.93 14.06 25.95
CA ALA A 6 20.33 14.74 24.71
C ALA A 6 19.78 16.16 24.68
N ASP A 7 20.44 17.05 23.94
CA ASP A 7 20.00 18.40 23.69
C ASP A 7 19.40 18.50 22.26
N ASP A 8 18.47 19.42 22.06
CA ASP A 8 17.87 19.77 20.77
C ASP A 8 17.33 18.57 19.95
N ALA A 9 16.59 17.67 20.60
CA ALA A 9 16.02 16.48 19.97
C ALA A 9 14.51 16.35 20.20
N TYR A 10 13.85 15.69 19.24
CA TYR A 10 12.38 15.50 19.26
C TYR A 10 12.01 14.17 19.95
N TYR A 11 12.14 14.11 21.28
CA TYR A 11 11.87 12.90 22.06
C TYR A 11 10.44 12.39 21.99
N LEU A 12 9.46 13.28 21.79
CA LEU A 12 8.05 12.92 21.69
C LEU A 12 7.59 12.64 20.26
N SER A 13 8.49 12.73 19.28
CA SER A 13 8.20 12.34 17.90
C SER A 13 8.43 10.86 17.72
N LEU A 14 7.42 10.06 18.02
CA LEU A 14 7.50 8.60 17.86
C LEU A 14 7.55 8.20 16.38
N LYS A 15 8.31 7.15 16.08
CA LYS A 15 8.27 6.46 14.79
C LYS A 15 6.88 5.85 14.56
N ASP A 16 6.53 5.63 13.30
CA ASP A 16 5.26 4.99 12.97
C ASP A 16 5.34 3.47 13.23
N GLN A 17 4.29 2.92 13.86
CA GLN A 17 4.22 1.50 14.16
C GLN A 17 3.98 0.71 12.88
N CYS A 18 4.82 -0.30 12.61
CA CYS A 18 4.65 -1.24 11.52
C CYS A 18 4.86 -2.67 12.02
N GLN A 19 3.81 -3.50 11.88
CA GLN A 19 3.82 -4.89 12.34
C GLN A 19 3.75 -5.88 11.17
N ILE A 20 4.05 -5.45 9.95
CA ILE A 20 3.88 -6.28 8.74
C ILE A 20 4.71 -7.57 8.78
N ASP A 21 5.91 -7.51 9.38
CA ASP A 21 6.78 -8.67 9.53
C ASP A 21 6.33 -9.59 10.66
N ASN A 22 5.61 -9.08 11.66
CA ASN A 22 5.05 -9.83 12.77
C ASN A 22 3.66 -10.41 12.46
N LEU A 23 3.11 -10.18 11.27
CA LEU A 23 1.73 -10.53 10.93
C LEU A 23 1.45 -12.04 11.07
N GLU A 24 2.41 -12.88 10.70
CA GLU A 24 2.29 -14.33 10.84
C GLU A 24 2.18 -14.76 12.32
N ALA A 25 3.05 -14.22 13.17
CA ALA A 25 3.02 -14.49 14.61
C ALA A 25 1.73 -13.96 15.26
N MET A 26 1.24 -12.79 14.83
CA MET A 26 -0.01 -12.21 15.33
C MET A 26 -1.21 -13.08 14.98
N VAL A 27 -1.32 -13.53 13.71
CA VAL A 27 -2.39 -14.43 13.27
C VAL A 27 -2.31 -15.76 14.00
N GLY A 28 -1.11 -16.33 14.15
CA GLY A 28 -0.89 -17.56 14.91
C GLY A 28 -1.25 -17.45 16.41
N ALA A 29 -1.17 -16.25 16.96
CA ALA A 29 -1.63 -15.95 18.33
C ALA A 29 -3.15 -15.67 18.43
N GLY A 30 -3.91 -15.80 17.33
CA GLY A 30 -5.36 -15.63 17.31
C GLY A 30 -5.86 -14.24 16.96
N VAL A 31 -5.00 -13.34 16.46
CA VAL A 31 -5.44 -12.03 15.97
C VAL A 31 -6.21 -12.22 14.66
N CYS A 32 -7.50 -11.87 14.67
CA CYS A 32 -8.41 -12.03 13.53
C CYS A 32 -8.82 -10.69 12.87
N SER A 33 -8.43 -9.56 13.44
CA SER A 33 -8.75 -8.23 12.91
C SER A 33 -7.59 -7.26 13.13
N LEU A 34 -7.30 -6.44 12.13
CA LEU A 34 -6.24 -5.44 12.16
C LEU A 34 -6.84 -4.06 11.92
N LYS A 35 -6.52 -3.11 12.79
CA LYS A 35 -6.89 -1.70 12.60
C LYS A 35 -5.68 -0.94 12.07
N ILE A 36 -5.87 -0.30 10.92
CA ILE A 36 -4.88 0.62 10.31
C ILE A 36 -5.31 2.04 10.62
N GLU A 37 -4.44 2.80 11.28
CA GLU A 37 -4.71 4.21 11.60
C GLU A 37 -4.29 5.10 10.43
N GLY A 38 -5.25 5.84 9.86
CA GLY A 38 -5.03 6.69 8.69
C GLY A 38 -5.69 8.06 8.79
N ARG A 39 -6.23 8.45 9.96
CA ARG A 39 -7.06 9.67 10.13
C ARG A 39 -6.42 10.96 9.62
N LEU A 40 -5.12 11.13 9.81
CA LEU A 40 -4.34 12.29 9.38
C LEU A 40 -3.44 12.00 8.17
N LYS A 41 -3.77 10.95 7.43
CA LYS A 41 -3.02 10.50 6.24
C LYS A 41 -3.86 10.74 4.99
N ASP A 42 -3.20 10.82 3.86
CA ASP A 42 -3.84 10.94 2.56
C ASP A 42 -4.38 9.57 2.04
N GLU A 43 -5.12 9.63 0.95
CA GLU A 43 -5.69 8.45 0.31
C GLU A 43 -4.60 7.50 -0.22
N ALA A 44 -3.48 8.03 -0.72
CA ALA A 44 -2.36 7.26 -1.23
C ALA A 44 -1.74 6.40 -0.12
N TYR A 45 -1.58 6.96 1.09
CA TYR A 45 -1.14 6.20 2.25
C TYR A 45 -2.08 5.03 2.56
N VAL A 46 -3.40 5.29 2.63
CA VAL A 46 -4.38 4.25 2.96
C VAL A 46 -4.37 3.14 1.93
N LYS A 47 -4.41 3.47 0.64
CA LYS A 47 -4.34 2.50 -0.46
C LYS A 47 -3.09 1.63 -0.36
N ASN A 48 -1.93 2.25 -0.17
CA ASN A 48 -0.64 1.57 -0.14
C ASN A 48 -0.50 0.65 1.08
N VAL A 49 -0.84 1.14 2.27
CA VAL A 49 -0.69 0.36 3.51
C VAL A 49 -1.68 -0.80 3.55
N VAL A 50 -2.95 -0.56 3.19
CA VAL A 50 -3.96 -1.63 3.14
C VAL A 50 -3.56 -2.71 2.14
N ALA A 51 -3.07 -2.32 0.96
CA ALA A 51 -2.60 -3.26 -0.05
C ALA A 51 -1.41 -4.09 0.44
N ALA A 52 -0.41 -3.45 1.10
CA ALA A 52 0.76 -4.14 1.63
C ALA A 52 0.37 -5.21 2.67
N TYR A 53 -0.45 -4.83 3.64
CA TYR A 53 -0.94 -5.75 4.68
C TYR A 53 -1.84 -6.85 4.09
N SER A 54 -2.69 -6.52 3.13
CA SER A 54 -3.55 -7.49 2.45
C SER A 54 -2.73 -8.56 1.72
N LEU A 55 -1.72 -8.16 0.94
CA LEU A 55 -0.85 -9.11 0.24
C LEU A 55 -0.02 -9.94 1.23
N ARG A 56 0.47 -9.36 2.31
CA ARG A 56 1.22 -10.11 3.33
C ARG A 56 0.32 -11.14 4.02
N LEU A 57 -0.92 -10.75 4.35
CA LEU A 57 -1.90 -11.65 4.95
C LEU A 57 -2.26 -12.82 4.02
N ASN A 58 -2.41 -12.57 2.71
CA ASN A 58 -2.63 -13.63 1.72
C ASN A 58 -1.48 -14.65 1.76
N LYS A 59 -0.22 -14.19 1.82
CA LYS A 59 0.93 -15.09 1.91
C LYS A 59 0.95 -15.89 3.21
N VAL A 60 0.58 -15.29 4.34
CA VAL A 60 0.48 -15.99 5.64
C VAL A 60 -0.57 -17.10 5.56
N ILE A 61 -1.78 -16.79 5.06
CA ILE A 61 -2.87 -17.75 4.90
C ILE A 61 -2.44 -18.89 4.00
N ALA A 62 -1.92 -18.59 2.81
CA ALA A 62 -1.50 -19.61 1.83
C ALA A 62 -0.41 -20.52 2.40
N SER A 63 0.60 -19.96 3.05
CA SER A 63 1.69 -20.73 3.67
C SER A 63 1.20 -21.65 4.78
N HIS A 64 0.34 -21.13 5.67
CA HIS A 64 -0.26 -21.91 6.75
C HIS A 64 -1.09 -23.07 6.22
N ASN A 65 -2.03 -22.79 5.31
CA ASN A 65 -2.95 -23.81 4.78
C ASN A 65 -2.19 -24.89 4.01
N ALA A 66 -1.17 -24.52 3.24
CA ALA A 66 -0.32 -25.52 2.57
C ALA A 66 0.47 -26.39 3.56
N ALA A 67 0.79 -25.89 4.76
CA ALA A 67 1.41 -26.70 5.81
C ALA A 67 0.41 -27.65 6.47
N VAL A 68 -0.83 -27.22 6.68
CA VAL A 68 -1.93 -28.06 7.21
C VAL A 68 -2.24 -29.19 6.23
N GLU A 69 -2.44 -28.90 4.94
CA GLU A 69 -2.71 -29.88 3.88
C GLU A 69 -1.62 -30.94 3.77
N LYS A 70 -0.36 -30.57 3.96
CA LYS A 70 0.78 -31.50 3.95
C LYS A 70 0.97 -32.25 5.27
N GLY A 71 0.05 -32.11 6.22
CA GLY A 71 0.13 -32.75 7.54
C GLY A 71 1.32 -32.27 8.39
N LYS A 72 1.91 -31.13 8.04
CA LYS A 72 3.03 -30.50 8.79
C LYS A 72 2.56 -29.66 9.97
N ALA A 73 1.29 -29.28 10.00
CA ALA A 73 0.64 -28.57 11.08
C ALA A 73 -0.70 -29.26 11.41
N HIS A 74 -0.94 -29.53 12.70
CA HIS A 74 -2.23 -30.01 13.20
C HIS A 74 -3.03 -28.79 13.69
N ALA A 75 -3.58 -28.03 12.74
CA ALA A 75 -4.32 -26.81 13.02
C ALA A 75 -5.45 -26.63 12.00
N GLU A 76 -6.38 -25.76 12.33
CA GLU A 76 -7.44 -25.36 11.40
C GLU A 76 -6.89 -24.48 10.29
N MET A 77 -7.49 -24.55 9.11
CA MET A 77 -7.15 -23.71 7.98
C MET A 77 -7.59 -22.24 8.25
N TYR A 78 -6.79 -21.31 7.81
CA TYR A 78 -7.16 -19.89 7.88
C TYR A 78 -7.94 -19.48 6.63
N CYS A 79 -8.86 -18.54 6.81
CA CYS A 79 -9.58 -17.93 5.70
C CYS A 79 -9.70 -16.41 5.90
N ARG A 80 -10.00 -15.70 4.81
CA ARG A 80 -10.34 -14.28 4.88
C ARG A 80 -11.74 -14.11 5.47
N GLY A 81 -11.90 -13.09 6.32
CA GLY A 81 -13.22 -12.68 6.82
C GLY A 81 -14.09 -11.97 5.77
N SER A 82 -13.60 -11.80 4.55
CA SER A 82 -14.31 -11.09 3.48
C SER A 82 -14.26 -11.88 2.17
N TRP A 83 -15.37 -11.85 1.44
CA TRP A 83 -15.55 -12.54 0.18
C TRP A 83 -14.81 -11.90 -0.98
N GLY A 84 -14.48 -12.74 -1.98
CA GLY A 84 -13.87 -12.34 -3.24
C GLY A 84 -12.36 -12.08 -3.11
N ARG A 85 -11.78 -11.74 -4.25
CA ARG A 85 -10.36 -11.42 -4.36
C ARG A 85 -10.17 -9.96 -4.74
N VAL A 86 -9.03 -9.41 -4.36
CA VAL A 86 -8.63 -8.05 -4.74
C VAL A 86 -7.48 -8.16 -5.73
N GLU A 87 -7.67 -7.58 -6.90
CA GLU A 87 -6.63 -7.38 -7.90
C GLU A 87 -6.04 -5.97 -7.75
N LEU A 88 -4.72 -5.91 -7.62
CA LEU A 88 -3.98 -4.66 -7.51
C LEU A 88 -3.26 -4.39 -8.83
N ASN A 89 -3.27 -3.14 -9.29
CA ASN A 89 -2.51 -2.72 -10.47
C ASN A 89 -1.17 -2.05 -10.11
N PHE A 90 -0.74 -2.16 -8.85
CA PHE A 90 0.54 -1.64 -8.37
C PHE A 90 1.17 -2.58 -7.34
N THR A 91 2.46 -2.41 -7.12
CA THR A 91 3.18 -3.09 -6.03
C THR A 91 3.29 -2.14 -4.85
N PRO A 92 2.70 -2.48 -3.67
CA PRO A 92 2.78 -1.64 -2.51
C PRO A 92 4.20 -1.60 -1.93
N ASP A 93 4.62 -0.40 -1.51
CA ASP A 93 5.88 -0.17 -0.82
C ASP A 93 5.67 0.86 0.30
N LEU A 94 5.74 0.39 1.55
CA LEU A 94 5.48 1.21 2.73
C LEU A 94 6.46 2.40 2.85
N ARG A 95 7.67 2.29 2.29
CA ARG A 95 8.68 3.37 2.34
C ARG A 95 8.27 4.58 1.52
N ARG A 96 7.41 4.40 0.52
CA ARG A 96 6.91 5.47 -0.38
C ARG A 96 5.72 6.25 0.20
N SER A 97 5.17 5.80 1.32
CA SER A 97 4.13 6.51 2.05
C SER A 97 4.73 7.33 3.19
N PHE A 98 3.95 8.28 3.70
CA PHE A 98 4.35 9.05 4.87
C PHE A 98 4.77 8.13 6.02
N ASN A 99 6.01 8.29 6.48
CA ASN A 99 6.50 7.66 7.71
C ASN A 99 7.65 8.47 8.31
N ARG A 100 7.79 8.39 9.65
CA ARG A 100 8.87 8.98 10.44
C ARG A 100 9.95 7.95 10.79
N GLY A 101 10.07 6.91 9.98
CA GLY A 101 10.73 5.68 10.29
C GLY A 101 9.74 4.69 10.91
N TYR A 102 10.02 3.39 10.78
CA TYR A 102 9.17 2.33 11.30
C TYR A 102 9.75 1.72 12.56
N THR A 103 8.87 1.28 13.45
CA THR A 103 9.21 0.53 14.65
C THR A 103 8.14 -0.52 14.93
N THR A 104 8.54 -1.64 15.50
CA THR A 104 7.62 -2.63 16.08
C THR A 104 7.28 -2.31 17.53
N TYR A 105 7.77 -1.20 18.06
CA TYR A 105 7.78 -0.89 19.49
C TYR A 105 8.36 -2.05 20.30
N PHE A 106 7.57 -2.62 21.20
CA PHE A 106 8.01 -3.67 22.13
C PHE A 106 7.52 -5.06 21.74
N ALA A 107 6.92 -5.23 20.54
CA ALA A 107 6.37 -6.52 20.11
C ALA A 107 7.43 -7.63 20.01
N ASN A 108 8.68 -7.25 19.69
CA ASN A 108 9.81 -8.18 19.58
C ASN A 108 10.81 -8.04 20.77
N GLY A 109 10.34 -7.53 21.91
CA GLY A 109 11.16 -7.25 23.07
C GLY A 109 11.47 -5.76 23.24
N ARG A 110 12.29 -5.43 24.24
CA ARG A 110 12.65 -4.03 24.53
C ARG A 110 13.41 -3.42 23.35
N ASN A 111 12.95 -2.28 22.93
CA ASN A 111 13.53 -1.50 21.83
C ASN A 111 13.62 -0.03 22.23
N ASP A 112 14.80 0.55 22.23
CA ASP A 112 15.04 1.95 22.58
C ASP A 112 14.94 2.86 21.33
N ASP A 113 14.94 2.30 20.09
CA ASP A 113 14.82 3.02 18.82
C ASP A 113 13.34 3.24 18.41
N ILE A 114 12.60 3.92 19.25
CA ILE A 114 11.16 4.18 19.05
C ILE A 114 10.83 5.62 18.67
N ALA A 115 11.81 6.53 18.69
CA ALA A 115 11.60 7.95 18.41
C ALA A 115 12.42 8.43 17.21
N SER A 116 11.87 9.41 16.49
CA SER A 116 12.54 10.13 15.41
C SER A 116 13.15 11.41 15.98
N PHE A 117 14.36 11.31 16.54
CA PHE A 117 14.99 12.40 17.28
C PHE A 117 15.35 13.63 16.43
N LEU A 118 15.63 13.45 15.15
CA LEU A 118 16.15 14.49 14.26
C LEU A 118 15.07 15.39 13.68
N THR A 119 13.86 14.87 13.50
CA THR A 119 12.75 15.64 12.91
C THR A 119 11.40 15.02 13.28
N PRO A 120 10.36 15.87 13.50
CA PRO A 120 8.99 15.41 13.67
C PRO A 120 8.30 15.14 12.32
N LYS A 121 8.97 15.45 11.20
CA LYS A 121 8.44 15.29 9.84
C LYS A 121 8.85 13.95 9.25
N ALA A 122 8.09 13.47 8.27
CA ALA A 122 8.52 12.36 7.44
C ALA A 122 9.74 12.79 6.61
N ILE A 123 10.78 11.96 6.64
CA ILE A 123 11.96 12.17 5.78
C ILE A 123 11.72 11.51 4.41
N GLY A 124 10.93 10.43 4.36
CA GLY A 124 10.65 9.68 3.14
C GLY A 124 11.68 8.58 2.84
N GLU A 125 11.66 8.11 1.60
CA GLU A 125 12.50 7.02 1.14
C GLU A 125 13.94 7.49 0.88
N TYR A 126 14.94 6.77 1.41
CA TYR A 126 16.34 7.02 1.03
C TYR A 126 16.57 6.69 -0.44
N VAL A 127 17.07 7.65 -1.22
CA VAL A 127 17.25 7.52 -2.67
C VAL A 127 18.71 7.58 -3.12
N GLY A 128 19.65 7.81 -2.23
CA GLY A 128 21.06 7.83 -2.54
C GLY A 128 21.82 9.01 -1.92
N LYS A 129 23.03 9.23 -2.39
CA LYS A 129 23.90 10.34 -1.95
C LYS A 129 24.24 11.25 -3.09
N VAL A 130 24.39 12.52 -2.81
CA VAL A 130 24.95 13.48 -3.76
C VAL A 130 26.36 13.06 -4.13
N LYS A 131 26.63 12.87 -5.42
CA LYS A 131 27.96 12.47 -5.93
C LYS A 131 28.78 13.66 -6.38
N GLU A 132 28.18 14.50 -7.22
CA GLU A 132 28.84 15.62 -7.89
C GLU A 132 27.87 16.77 -8.03
N ILE A 133 28.33 17.98 -7.79
CA ILE A 133 27.53 19.21 -7.98
C ILE A 133 28.17 20.01 -9.09
N ARG A 134 27.35 20.52 -10.02
CA ARG A 134 27.75 21.41 -11.09
C ARG A 134 27.08 22.76 -10.93
N HIS A 135 27.92 23.77 -10.85
CA HIS A 135 27.50 25.18 -10.80
C HIS A 135 27.48 25.75 -12.21
N GLY A 136 26.79 26.86 -12.45
CA GLY A 136 26.73 27.55 -13.73
C GLY A 136 25.31 27.99 -14.11
N ARG A 137 25.04 28.21 -15.39
CA ARG A 137 23.73 28.68 -15.87
C ARG A 137 22.57 27.69 -15.56
N GLN A 138 22.88 26.42 -15.52
CA GLN A 138 21.91 25.36 -15.16
C GLN A 138 22.55 24.48 -14.06
N PRO A 139 22.44 24.91 -12.80
CA PRO A 139 23.01 24.17 -11.71
C PRO A 139 22.34 22.79 -11.58
N SER A 140 23.14 21.76 -11.32
CA SER A 140 22.66 20.38 -11.25
C SER A 140 23.57 19.55 -10.36
N PHE A 141 23.09 18.40 -9.95
CA PHE A 141 23.92 17.43 -9.25
C PHE A 141 23.58 15.99 -9.67
N ASN A 142 24.50 15.09 -9.49
CA ASN A 142 24.31 13.65 -9.69
C ASN A 142 24.06 12.95 -8.37
N VAL A 143 23.17 11.95 -8.39
CA VAL A 143 22.86 11.09 -7.25
C VAL A 143 23.52 9.72 -7.46
N ALA A 144 24.26 9.26 -6.46
CA ALA A 144 24.74 7.88 -6.37
C ALA A 144 23.65 7.03 -5.73
N GLY A 145 22.85 6.36 -6.54
CA GLY A 145 21.72 5.53 -6.14
C GLY A 145 21.09 4.86 -7.35
N THR A 146 20.16 3.96 -7.11
CA THR A 146 19.42 3.21 -8.15
C THR A 146 17.96 3.62 -8.26
N ALA A 147 17.50 4.54 -7.41
CA ALA A 147 16.12 5.03 -7.43
C ALA A 147 15.86 5.82 -8.73
N PRO A 148 14.76 5.57 -9.44
CA PRO A 148 14.36 6.40 -10.57
C PRO A 148 13.82 7.74 -10.06
N PHE A 149 14.12 8.82 -10.81
CA PHE A 149 13.63 10.16 -10.52
C PHE A 149 12.76 10.67 -11.65
N VAL A 150 11.75 11.45 -11.31
CA VAL A 150 10.90 12.15 -12.29
C VAL A 150 10.80 13.64 -11.98
N ASN A 151 10.39 14.40 -12.99
CA ASN A 151 10.15 15.82 -12.82
C ASN A 151 9.06 16.05 -11.76
N GLY A 152 9.32 16.98 -10.85
CA GLY A 152 8.40 17.32 -9.78
C GLY A 152 8.66 16.59 -8.46
N ASP A 153 9.51 15.55 -8.42
CA ASP A 153 9.85 14.87 -7.18
C ASP A 153 10.29 15.85 -6.10
N GLY A 154 9.80 15.65 -4.87
CA GLY A 154 10.25 16.37 -3.70
C GLY A 154 11.36 15.60 -3.01
N LEU A 155 12.53 16.22 -2.87
CA LEU A 155 13.67 15.65 -2.16
C LEU A 155 13.97 16.44 -0.90
N CYS A 156 14.50 15.76 0.11
CA CYS A 156 14.99 16.40 1.32
C CYS A 156 16.29 15.76 1.80
N TYR A 157 16.96 16.46 2.68
CA TYR A 157 18.20 16.05 3.31
C TYR A 157 18.37 16.74 4.67
N LEU A 158 19.19 16.17 5.52
CA LEU A 158 19.65 16.82 6.74
C LEU A 158 20.95 17.55 6.42
N ASN A 159 20.98 18.86 6.67
CA ASN A 159 22.19 19.63 6.52
C ASN A 159 23.18 19.37 7.67
N ARG A 160 24.34 20.04 7.66
CA ARG A 160 25.37 19.87 8.70
C ARG A 160 24.89 20.24 10.11
N ASN A 161 23.91 21.12 10.19
CA ASN A 161 23.28 21.53 11.45
C ASN A 161 22.14 20.59 11.88
N LYS A 162 21.95 19.44 11.19
CA LYS A 162 20.85 18.50 11.39
C LYS A 162 19.45 19.08 11.11
N GLU A 163 19.37 20.18 10.38
CA GLU A 163 18.09 20.75 9.96
C GLU A 163 17.61 20.04 8.70
N LEU A 164 16.32 19.70 8.67
CA LEU A 164 15.68 19.12 7.49
C LEU A 164 15.41 20.22 6.45
N LYS A 165 16.09 20.13 5.31
CA LYS A 165 15.90 21.00 4.13
C LYS A 165 15.25 20.22 3.02
N GLY A 166 14.36 20.86 2.28
CA GLY A 166 13.66 20.25 1.15
C GLY A 166 13.75 21.11 -0.11
N PHE A 167 13.72 20.46 -1.25
CA PHE A 167 13.66 21.12 -2.55
C PHE A 167 12.89 20.26 -3.54
N ARG A 168 12.44 20.89 -4.64
CA ARG A 168 11.75 20.21 -5.73
C ARG A 168 12.67 20.03 -6.93
N VAL A 169 12.62 18.85 -7.54
CA VAL A 169 13.30 18.52 -8.79
C VAL A 169 12.50 19.13 -9.93
N ASN A 170 13.07 20.12 -10.65
CA ASN A 170 12.45 20.70 -11.83
C ASN A 170 12.57 19.75 -13.02
N ARG A 171 13.75 19.16 -13.20
CA ARG A 171 14.04 18.22 -14.28
C ARG A 171 14.96 17.09 -13.80
N ALA A 172 14.64 15.86 -14.19
CA ALA A 172 15.43 14.68 -13.93
C ALA A 172 15.90 14.07 -15.27
N GLU A 173 17.19 13.81 -15.39
CA GLU A 173 17.83 13.11 -16.51
C GLU A 173 18.60 11.92 -15.97
N GLY A 174 17.90 10.81 -15.79
CA GLY A 174 18.43 9.70 -15.02
C GLY A 174 18.77 10.14 -13.59
N ASN A 175 20.02 9.93 -13.20
CA ASN A 175 20.52 10.33 -11.87
C ASN A 175 21.03 11.77 -11.80
N ARG A 176 20.96 12.53 -12.90
CA ARG A 176 21.27 13.96 -12.90
C ARG A 176 20.01 14.75 -12.63
N LEU A 177 20.01 15.52 -11.57
CA LEU A 177 18.87 16.30 -11.10
C LEU A 177 19.14 17.79 -11.21
N PHE A 178 18.13 18.51 -11.69
CA PHE A 178 18.10 19.96 -11.81
C PHE A 178 17.04 20.47 -10.85
N PRO A 179 17.40 20.95 -9.66
CA PRO A 179 16.44 21.48 -8.72
C PRO A 179 15.85 22.80 -9.20
N HIS A 180 14.66 23.13 -8.71
CA HIS A 180 14.06 24.46 -9.02
C HIS A 180 14.92 25.59 -8.47
N VAL A 181 15.40 25.45 -7.25
CA VAL A 181 16.42 26.31 -6.63
C VAL A 181 17.49 25.38 -6.08
N MET A 182 18.75 25.62 -6.45
CA MET A 182 19.88 24.85 -5.93
C MET A 182 20.08 25.18 -4.45
N PRO A 183 20.04 24.18 -3.55
CA PRO A 183 20.32 24.45 -2.15
C PRO A 183 21.79 24.84 -1.93
N ASP A 184 22.01 25.90 -1.17
CA ASP A 184 23.34 26.49 -0.94
C ASP A 184 24.24 25.61 -0.05
N ASP A 185 23.62 24.83 0.85
CA ASP A 185 24.29 23.97 1.83
C ASP A 185 24.38 22.49 1.40
N LEU A 186 23.94 22.16 0.17
CA LEU A 186 24.06 20.82 -0.38
C LEU A 186 25.50 20.52 -0.77
N THR A 187 26.05 19.40 -0.29
CA THR A 187 27.43 19.01 -0.55
C THR A 187 27.54 17.56 -1.05
N PRO A 188 28.60 17.20 -1.79
CA PRO A 188 28.87 15.80 -2.10
C PRO A 188 28.91 14.94 -0.84
N GLY A 189 28.34 13.74 -0.93
CA GLY A 189 28.18 12.80 0.20
C GLY A 189 26.91 12.98 1.01
N THR A 190 26.16 14.09 0.83
CA THR A 190 24.88 14.33 1.50
C THR A 190 23.87 13.23 1.12
N SER A 191 23.26 12.60 2.13
CA SER A 191 22.18 11.62 1.94
C SER A 191 20.91 12.32 1.54
N LEU A 192 20.26 11.82 0.48
CA LEU A 192 19.00 12.34 -0.05
C LEU A 192 17.86 11.37 0.22
N TYR A 193 16.73 11.94 0.53
CA TYR A 193 15.48 11.24 0.76
C TYR A 193 14.39 11.81 -0.13
N ARG A 194 13.48 10.99 -0.61
CA ARG A 194 12.32 11.40 -1.40
C ARG A 194 11.13 11.58 -0.47
N SER A 195 10.76 12.83 -0.25
CA SER A 195 9.60 13.22 0.57
C SER A 195 8.30 13.25 -0.21
N GLN A 196 8.38 13.38 -1.56
CA GLN A 196 7.24 13.31 -2.47
C GLN A 196 7.66 12.59 -3.75
N ASP A 197 6.92 11.52 -4.08
CA ASP A 197 7.13 10.68 -5.26
C ASP A 197 6.02 10.94 -6.27
N MET A 198 6.29 11.78 -7.27
CA MET A 198 5.29 12.18 -8.25
C MET A 198 4.77 11.03 -9.11
N ALA A 199 5.61 10.04 -9.39
CA ALA A 199 5.18 8.86 -10.15
C ALA A 199 4.23 7.99 -9.31
N PHE A 200 4.51 7.83 -8.04
CA PHE A 200 3.67 7.11 -7.10
C PHE A 200 2.35 7.84 -6.85
N ASP A 201 2.41 9.15 -6.59
CA ASP A 201 1.22 9.98 -6.38
C ASP A 201 0.27 9.92 -7.58
N LYS A 202 0.82 9.99 -8.80
CA LYS A 202 0.04 9.84 -10.03
C LYS A 202 -0.62 8.47 -10.15
N MET A 203 0.07 7.41 -9.76
CA MET A 203 -0.45 6.06 -9.74
C MET A 203 -1.58 5.93 -8.71
N MET A 204 -1.37 6.45 -7.49
CA MET A 204 -2.33 6.39 -6.40
C MET A 204 -3.60 7.23 -6.65
N ALA A 205 -3.51 8.28 -7.45
CA ALA A 205 -4.67 9.09 -7.83
C ALA A 205 -5.68 8.33 -8.72
N GLY A 206 -5.25 7.22 -9.34
CA GLY A 206 -6.10 6.38 -10.18
C GLY A 206 -6.81 5.25 -9.42
N LYS A 207 -7.47 4.37 -10.19
CA LYS A 207 -8.01 3.11 -9.70
C LYS A 207 -6.84 2.16 -9.43
N THR A 208 -6.57 1.86 -8.18
CA THR A 208 -5.41 1.05 -7.75
C THR A 208 -5.78 -0.39 -7.39
N ALA A 209 -7.06 -0.65 -7.15
CA ALA A 209 -7.56 -1.96 -6.78
C ALA A 209 -8.94 -2.22 -7.37
N GLU A 210 -9.23 -3.47 -7.66
CA GLU A 210 -10.56 -3.95 -8.00
C GLU A 210 -10.87 -5.18 -7.15
N ARG A 211 -12.07 -5.17 -6.54
CA ARG A 211 -12.55 -6.33 -5.81
C ARG A 211 -13.57 -7.08 -6.65
N LEU A 212 -13.27 -8.34 -6.93
CA LEU A 212 -14.12 -9.23 -7.69
C LEU A 212 -14.69 -10.29 -6.77
N ILE A 213 -16.00 -10.54 -6.89
CA ILE A 213 -16.69 -11.62 -6.19
C ILE A 213 -17.23 -12.56 -7.27
N PRO A 214 -16.72 -13.80 -7.38
CA PRO A 214 -17.23 -14.76 -8.34
C PRO A 214 -18.65 -15.19 -7.96
N VAL A 215 -19.53 -15.22 -8.93
CA VAL A 215 -20.93 -15.64 -8.76
C VAL A 215 -21.35 -16.54 -9.90
N ASN A 216 -22.19 -17.52 -9.61
CA ASN A 216 -22.95 -18.28 -10.58
C ASN A 216 -24.27 -17.59 -10.78
N MET A 217 -24.66 -17.37 -12.04
CA MET A 217 -25.95 -16.78 -12.40
C MET A 217 -26.76 -17.82 -13.17
N HIS A 218 -27.99 -18.05 -12.72
CA HIS A 218 -28.93 -18.94 -13.39
C HIS A 218 -30.18 -18.15 -13.77
N LEU A 219 -30.49 -18.18 -15.06
CA LEU A 219 -31.73 -17.58 -15.62
C LEU A 219 -32.72 -18.69 -15.89
N ALA A 220 -33.94 -18.59 -15.35
CA ALA A 220 -35.01 -19.51 -15.57
C ALA A 220 -36.24 -18.76 -16.15
N ASP A 221 -36.85 -19.35 -17.18
CA ASP A 221 -38.15 -18.88 -17.71
C ASP A 221 -39.28 -19.42 -16.80
N CYS A 222 -39.99 -18.51 -16.15
CA CYS A 222 -41.14 -18.83 -15.32
C CYS A 222 -42.47 -18.50 -16.00
N GLY A 223 -42.51 -18.47 -17.34
CA GLY A 223 -43.70 -18.18 -18.15
C GLY A 223 -43.94 -16.67 -18.30
N ASN A 224 -44.47 -16.01 -17.31
CA ASN A 224 -44.71 -14.58 -17.34
C ASN A 224 -43.54 -13.71 -16.90
N ALA A 225 -42.51 -14.34 -16.32
CA ALA A 225 -41.35 -13.67 -15.76
C ALA A 225 -40.08 -14.44 -16.03
N ILE A 226 -38.95 -13.76 -15.93
CA ILE A 226 -37.63 -14.37 -15.92
C ILE A 226 -37.11 -14.28 -14.49
N ARG A 227 -36.69 -15.44 -13.92
CA ARG A 227 -36.06 -15.51 -12.61
C ARG A 227 -34.53 -15.52 -12.80
N LEU A 228 -33.85 -14.60 -12.15
CA LEU A 228 -32.40 -14.61 -12.01
C LEU A 228 -32.06 -15.08 -10.60
N THR A 229 -31.36 -16.20 -10.50
CA THR A 229 -30.79 -16.68 -9.26
C THR A 229 -29.28 -16.39 -9.28
N ILE A 230 -28.78 -15.73 -8.24
CA ILE A 230 -27.36 -15.42 -8.08
C ILE A 230 -26.85 -16.14 -6.83
N GLN A 231 -25.85 -16.98 -6.99
CA GLN A 231 -25.21 -17.72 -5.91
C GLN A 231 -23.72 -17.43 -5.92
N GLY A 232 -23.09 -17.38 -4.74
CA GLY A 232 -21.63 -17.32 -4.67
C GLY A 232 -21.04 -18.54 -5.37
N ALA A 233 -20.12 -18.33 -6.30
CA ALA A 233 -19.42 -19.42 -6.95
C ALA A 233 -18.34 -19.97 -6.00
N GLU A 234 -18.09 -21.29 -6.05
CA GLU A 234 -16.88 -21.85 -5.48
C GLU A 234 -15.67 -21.21 -6.20
N MET A 235 -14.73 -20.72 -5.42
CA MET A 235 -13.50 -20.18 -5.96
C MET A 235 -12.58 -21.36 -6.36
N ALA A 236 -11.80 -21.19 -7.43
CA ALA A 236 -10.77 -22.16 -7.80
C ALA A 236 -9.83 -22.42 -6.61
N ALA A 237 -9.25 -23.62 -6.53
CA ALA A 237 -8.46 -24.05 -5.37
C ALA A 237 -7.38 -23.04 -4.95
N ASP A 238 -6.74 -22.37 -5.91
CA ASP A 238 -5.75 -21.31 -5.64
C ASP A 238 -6.37 -20.03 -5.07
N ASP A 239 -7.63 -19.77 -5.36
CA ASP A 239 -8.41 -18.62 -4.85
C ASP A 239 -9.24 -19.00 -3.61
N ALA A 240 -9.64 -20.27 -3.46
CA ALA A 240 -10.44 -20.77 -2.33
C ALA A 240 -9.70 -20.64 -0.98
N VAL A 241 -8.38 -20.71 -1.00
CA VAL A 241 -7.51 -20.47 0.17
C VAL A 241 -7.74 -19.07 0.76
N LEU A 242 -8.28 -18.15 -0.04
CA LEU A 242 -8.52 -16.76 0.34
C LEU A 242 -10.01 -16.43 0.56
N ALA A 243 -10.91 -17.41 0.36
CA ALA A 243 -12.34 -17.21 0.50
C ALA A 243 -12.82 -17.37 1.95
N ALA A 244 -13.71 -16.49 2.38
CA ALA A 244 -14.56 -16.73 3.53
C ALA A 244 -15.51 -17.90 3.26
N ALA A 245 -16.07 -18.49 4.32
CA ALA A 245 -17.11 -19.50 4.22
C ALA A 245 -18.21 -19.10 3.21
N PRO A 246 -18.81 -20.04 2.46
CA PRO A 246 -19.76 -19.74 1.41
C PRO A 246 -20.90 -18.87 1.93
N LEU A 247 -21.28 -17.86 1.14
CA LEU A 247 -22.51 -17.09 1.38
C LEU A 247 -23.70 -18.05 1.23
N HIS A 248 -24.29 -18.45 2.33
CA HIS A 248 -25.62 -19.03 2.34
C HIS A 248 -26.63 -17.90 2.24
N GLY A 249 -26.91 -17.46 1.03
CA GLY A 249 -27.92 -16.50 0.70
C GLY A 249 -28.33 -16.68 -0.75
N GLU A 250 -29.49 -17.28 -0.98
CA GLU A 250 -30.17 -17.23 -2.26
C GLU A 250 -30.91 -15.88 -2.29
N SER A 251 -30.55 -14.99 -3.21
CA SER A 251 -31.37 -13.84 -3.51
C SER A 251 -32.08 -14.08 -4.85
N GLU A 252 -33.39 -14.26 -4.81
CA GLU A 252 -34.22 -14.24 -5.98
C GLU A 252 -34.57 -12.79 -6.36
N VAL A 253 -34.17 -12.37 -7.54
CA VAL A 253 -34.61 -11.10 -8.11
C VAL A 253 -35.56 -11.41 -9.28
N MET A 254 -36.81 -11.02 -9.15
CA MET A 254 -37.76 -11.05 -10.27
C MET A 254 -37.42 -9.90 -11.22
N LEU A 255 -36.85 -10.22 -12.37
CA LEU A 255 -36.37 -9.25 -13.35
C LEU A 255 -37.44 -8.87 -14.39
N ALA A 256 -38.56 -8.42 -14.04
CA ALA A 256 -39.59 -7.85 -14.92
C ALA A 256 -40.62 -8.84 -15.50
N GLU A 257 -41.87 -8.39 -15.52
CA GLU A 257 -42.91 -8.97 -16.36
C GLU A 257 -42.48 -8.92 -17.83
N ARG A 258 -42.67 -10.00 -18.54
CA ARG A 258 -42.44 -10.07 -19.99
C ARG A 258 -43.38 -9.06 -20.65
N SER A 259 -42.90 -7.88 -21.00
CA SER A 259 -43.63 -7.05 -21.97
C SER A 259 -43.73 -7.85 -23.26
N ALA A 260 -44.94 -8.00 -23.81
CA ALA A 260 -45.18 -8.70 -25.05
C ALA A 260 -44.21 -8.21 -26.11
N ALA A 261 -43.36 -9.13 -26.61
CA ALA A 261 -42.39 -8.79 -27.62
C ALA A 261 -43.11 -8.20 -28.81
N GLN A 262 -42.93 -6.92 -29.09
CA GLN A 262 -43.34 -6.33 -30.35
C GLN A 262 -42.61 -7.09 -31.44
N LYS A 263 -43.42 -7.82 -32.27
CA LYS A 263 -42.88 -8.43 -33.49
C LYS A 263 -42.25 -7.33 -34.33
N PRO A 264 -41.03 -7.51 -34.84
CA PRO A 264 -40.50 -6.55 -35.78
C PRO A 264 -41.47 -6.47 -36.95
N GLN A 265 -41.98 -5.27 -37.24
CA GLN A 265 -42.71 -5.01 -38.51
C GLN A 265 -41.69 -5.22 -39.61
N HIS A 266 -41.86 -6.31 -40.38
CA HIS A 266 -41.26 -6.43 -41.69
C HIS A 266 -41.93 -5.39 -42.59
N ASP A 267 -41.31 -4.27 -42.84
CA ASP A 267 -41.66 -3.40 -43.94
C ASP A 267 -41.36 -4.15 -45.24
N ASN A 268 -42.42 -4.57 -45.89
CA ASN A 268 -42.38 -4.99 -47.29
C ASN A 268 -42.18 -3.75 -48.14
N MET A 269 -41.09 -3.62 -48.82
CA MET A 269 -40.95 -3.01 -50.15
C MET A 269 -40.05 -3.91 -51.00
#